data_4cfc6fac05e88877970cc305a067f285
#
_entry.id   4cfc6fac05e88877970cc305a067f285
#
_cell.length_a   1.000
_cell.length_b   1.000
_cell.length_c   1.000
_cell.angle_alpha   90.00
_cell.angle_beta   90.00
_cell.angle_gamma   90.00
#
_symmetry.space_group_name_H-M   'P 1'
#
loop_
_entity.id
_entity.type
_entity.pdbx_description
1 polymer ?
#
loop_
_entity_poly.entity_id
_entity_poly.type
_entity_poly.pdbx_seq_one_letter_code
_entity_poly.pdbx_strand_id
1 'polypeptide(L)'
;VPTTKASFYARLGVLSPDEIITKLRGVNTPTGGFIEGADVHGFELIPTIMADAYPSGPATRDVFDAILEELLEGIRNAGDIDGVLLELHGSMVIENLDDGEGYILSAVRDLIGPNTPVVAQLDIHSNVSHQMVEMADVLIGRESYPEVDMAPRGRECADVLVRIIREGLRPTMALHQIPMMWGMNQVTAHSPMKEAIEELHRIESLPGVVCGSIATCFPLADVPDLGASVYIVTEN
;
A
#
# COMPACT_ATOMS: atom_id res chain seq x y z
N VAL A 1 -10.89 -2.62 -21.14
CA VAL A 1 -9.74 -3.21 -21.86
C VAL A 1 -8.81 -3.81 -20.82
N PRO A 2 -8.30 -5.04 -20.98
CA PRO A 2 -7.35 -5.64 -20.05
C PRO A 2 -6.06 -4.80 -19.91
N THR A 3 -5.49 -4.78 -18.70
CA THR A 3 -4.19 -4.18 -18.44
C THR A 3 -3.10 -5.17 -18.84
N THR A 4 -2.33 -4.82 -19.85
CA THR A 4 -1.28 -5.66 -20.46
C THR A 4 0.11 -5.03 -20.21
N LYS A 5 1.16 -5.72 -20.61
CA LYS A 5 2.53 -5.18 -20.57
C LYS A 5 2.63 -3.80 -21.25
N ALA A 6 1.94 -3.59 -22.37
CA ALA A 6 1.92 -2.30 -23.06
C ALA A 6 1.28 -1.17 -22.21
N SER A 7 0.34 -1.50 -21.32
CA SER A 7 -0.33 -0.52 -20.47
C SER A 7 0.63 0.10 -19.45
N PHE A 8 1.58 -0.66 -18.93
CA PHE A 8 2.62 -0.18 -18.00
C PHE A 8 3.57 0.80 -18.70
N TYR A 9 3.93 0.58 -19.96
CA TYR A 9 4.81 1.47 -20.71
C TYR A 9 4.13 2.78 -21.15
N ALA A 10 2.81 2.87 -21.09
CA ALA A 10 2.04 4.05 -21.46
C ALA A 10 2.02 5.16 -20.40
N ARG A 11 2.47 4.89 -19.18
CA ARG A 11 2.54 5.84 -18.06
C ARG A 11 3.99 6.03 -17.61
N LEU A 12 4.32 5.74 -16.35
CA LEU A 12 5.70 5.78 -15.83
C LEU A 12 6.54 4.59 -16.29
N GLY A 13 5.87 3.53 -16.70
CA GLY A 13 6.51 2.29 -17.10
C GLY A 13 6.88 1.40 -15.92
N VAL A 14 7.81 0.50 -16.20
CA VAL A 14 8.48 -0.29 -15.18
C VAL A 14 9.83 0.35 -14.92
N LEU A 15 10.09 0.77 -13.67
CA LEU A 15 11.35 1.39 -13.28
C LEU A 15 12.27 0.34 -12.66
N SER A 16 13.53 0.37 -13.08
CA SER A 16 14.59 -0.40 -12.44
C SER A 16 14.97 0.18 -11.07
N PRO A 17 15.68 -0.59 -10.21
CA PRO A 17 16.10 -0.11 -8.89
C PRO A 17 16.79 1.26 -8.89
N ASP A 18 17.74 1.48 -9.79
CA ASP A 18 18.48 2.75 -9.90
C ASP A 18 17.58 3.91 -10.35
N GLU A 19 16.63 3.62 -11.23
CA GLU A 19 15.67 4.62 -11.71
C GLU A 19 14.67 5.03 -10.63
N ILE A 20 14.26 4.11 -9.75
CA ILE A 20 13.33 4.39 -8.64
C ILE A 20 13.90 5.50 -7.77
N ILE A 21 15.11 5.34 -7.24
CA ILE A 21 15.75 6.35 -6.39
C ILE A 21 15.94 7.67 -7.14
N THR A 22 16.43 7.62 -8.37
CA THR A 22 16.79 8.81 -9.15
C THR A 22 15.54 9.61 -9.56
N LYS A 23 14.46 8.93 -9.95
CA LYS A 23 13.26 9.58 -10.48
C LYS A 23 12.26 9.98 -9.41
N LEU A 24 12.23 9.28 -8.26
CA LEU A 24 11.19 9.48 -7.25
C LEU A 24 11.66 10.24 -6.01
N ARG A 25 12.95 10.48 -5.84
CA ARG A 25 13.46 11.31 -4.74
C ARG A 25 12.90 12.73 -4.81
N GLY A 26 12.21 13.15 -3.74
CA GLY A 26 11.57 14.47 -3.64
C GLY A 26 10.29 14.60 -4.48
N VAL A 27 9.76 13.50 -5.01
CA VAL A 27 8.48 13.47 -5.72
C VAL A 27 7.37 13.07 -4.75
N ASN A 28 6.20 13.69 -4.86
CA ASN A 28 5.05 13.36 -4.02
C ASN A 28 4.42 12.03 -4.47
N THR A 29 5.12 10.93 -4.17
CA THR A 29 4.66 9.54 -4.30
C THR A 29 4.93 8.80 -2.99
N PRO A 30 4.23 7.70 -2.67
CA PRO A 30 4.55 6.89 -1.49
C PRO A 30 6.01 6.41 -1.49
N THR A 31 6.51 5.94 -2.61
CA THR A 31 7.94 5.57 -2.75
C THR A 31 8.88 6.76 -2.54
N GLY A 32 8.51 7.96 -2.99
CA GLY A 32 9.25 9.20 -2.63
C GLY A 32 9.30 9.41 -1.13
N GLY A 33 8.20 9.15 -0.43
CA GLY A 33 8.11 9.16 1.04
C GLY A 33 8.97 8.08 1.70
N PHE A 34 9.05 6.87 1.14
CA PHE A 34 9.97 5.82 1.63
C PHE A 34 11.43 6.27 1.54
N ILE A 35 11.82 6.90 0.43
CA ILE A 35 13.17 7.44 0.23
C ILE A 35 13.48 8.54 1.26
N GLU A 36 12.54 9.46 1.48
CA GLU A 36 12.68 10.50 2.51
C GLU A 36 12.79 9.92 3.92
N GLY A 37 11.97 8.91 4.25
CA GLY A 37 12.05 8.18 5.51
C GLY A 37 13.39 7.49 5.70
N ALA A 38 13.94 6.87 4.66
CA ALA A 38 15.26 6.26 4.70
C ALA A 38 16.36 7.30 5.00
N ASP A 39 16.29 8.47 4.36
CA ASP A 39 17.24 9.57 4.63
C ASP A 39 17.12 10.09 6.08
N VAL A 40 15.90 10.23 6.60
CA VAL A 40 15.64 10.73 7.96
C VAL A 40 16.12 9.75 9.03
N HIS A 41 15.81 8.46 8.87
CA HIS A 41 16.12 7.43 9.86
C HIS A 41 17.49 6.77 9.66
N GLY A 42 18.17 7.05 8.55
CA GLY A 42 19.50 6.50 8.25
C GLY A 42 19.48 4.98 8.09
N PHE A 43 18.53 4.44 7.33
CA PHE A 43 18.53 3.06 6.90
C PHE A 43 18.81 2.94 5.40
N GLU A 44 19.36 1.82 4.99
CA GLU A 44 19.58 1.52 3.59
C GLU A 44 18.25 1.07 2.96
N LEU A 45 17.84 1.74 1.88
CA LEU A 45 16.69 1.36 1.07
C LEU A 45 17.18 0.63 -0.18
N ILE A 46 16.77 -0.61 -0.34
CA ILE A 46 17.09 -1.45 -1.51
C ILE A 46 15.85 -1.55 -2.39
N PRO A 47 15.73 -0.73 -3.45
CA PRO A 47 14.58 -0.81 -4.34
C PRO A 47 14.61 -2.10 -5.14
N THR A 48 13.42 -2.61 -5.46
CA THR A 48 13.27 -3.80 -6.30
C THR A 48 12.67 -3.44 -7.66
N ILE A 49 11.40 -3.13 -7.71
CA ILE A 49 10.65 -2.79 -8.92
C ILE A 49 9.59 -1.74 -8.59
N MET A 50 9.31 -0.87 -9.55
CA MET A 50 8.08 -0.08 -9.60
C MET A 50 7.41 -0.31 -10.93
N ALA A 51 6.14 -0.68 -10.92
CA ALA A 51 5.34 -0.88 -12.11
C ALA A 51 4.01 -0.14 -11.96
N ASP A 52 3.75 0.80 -12.84
CA ASP A 52 2.58 1.69 -12.77
C ASP A 52 1.85 1.75 -14.12
N ALA A 53 0.54 1.53 -14.09
CA ALA A 53 -0.33 1.61 -15.25
C ALA A 53 -1.55 2.48 -14.97
N TYR A 54 -2.15 3.05 -16.00
CA TYR A 54 -3.42 3.74 -15.84
C TYR A 54 -4.54 2.76 -15.45
N PRO A 55 -5.49 3.19 -14.59
CA PRO A 55 -6.66 2.38 -14.26
C PRO A 55 -7.37 1.88 -15.53
N SER A 56 -7.59 0.57 -15.61
CA SER A 56 -8.16 -0.10 -16.77
C SER A 56 -8.87 -1.38 -16.33
N GLY A 57 -9.12 -2.34 -17.22
CA GLY A 57 -9.65 -3.66 -16.86
C GLY A 57 -8.61 -4.52 -16.13
N PRO A 58 -8.98 -5.74 -15.71
CA PRO A 58 -8.09 -6.64 -14.98
C PRO A 58 -6.74 -6.80 -15.68
N ALA A 59 -5.67 -6.88 -14.89
CA ALA A 59 -4.35 -7.18 -15.43
C ALA A 59 -4.31 -8.62 -15.96
N THR A 60 -3.65 -8.83 -17.10
CA THR A 60 -3.47 -10.17 -17.62
C THR A 60 -2.55 -10.96 -16.69
N ARG A 61 -2.81 -12.27 -16.58
CA ARG A 61 -2.08 -13.15 -15.66
C ARG A 61 -0.57 -13.18 -15.97
N ASP A 62 -0.19 -13.17 -17.23
CA ASP A 62 1.20 -13.20 -17.67
C ASP A 62 1.98 -11.95 -17.25
N VAL A 63 1.37 -10.77 -17.35
CA VAL A 63 2.05 -9.52 -16.93
C VAL A 63 2.15 -9.43 -15.41
N PHE A 64 1.11 -9.85 -14.71
CA PHE A 64 1.14 -9.90 -13.25
C PHE A 64 2.22 -10.85 -12.73
N ASP A 65 2.25 -12.08 -13.24
CA ASP A 65 3.25 -13.08 -12.84
C ASP A 65 4.68 -12.60 -13.12
N ALA A 66 4.90 -11.93 -14.25
CA ALA A 66 6.22 -11.40 -14.59
C ALA A 66 6.67 -10.29 -13.62
N ILE A 67 5.78 -9.35 -13.27
CA ILE A 67 6.08 -8.26 -12.32
C ILE A 67 6.28 -8.81 -10.90
N LEU A 68 5.44 -9.75 -10.48
CA LEU A 68 5.56 -10.40 -9.18
C LEU A 68 6.88 -11.16 -9.06
N GLU A 69 7.26 -11.93 -10.08
CA GLU A 69 8.56 -12.66 -10.04
C GLU A 69 9.73 -11.70 -9.97
N GLU A 70 9.71 -10.57 -10.69
CA GLU A 70 10.75 -9.54 -10.61
C GLU A 70 10.82 -8.91 -9.20
N LEU A 71 9.68 -8.66 -8.55
CA LEU A 71 9.61 -8.22 -7.16
C LEU A 71 10.27 -9.23 -6.22
N LEU A 72 9.86 -10.50 -6.31
CA LEU A 72 10.35 -11.56 -5.43
C LEU A 72 11.83 -11.85 -5.68
N GLU A 73 12.30 -11.82 -6.94
CA GLU A 73 13.71 -11.93 -7.26
C GLU A 73 14.53 -10.77 -6.70
N GLY A 74 14.00 -9.54 -6.78
CA GLY A 74 14.62 -8.38 -6.15
C GLY A 74 14.80 -8.55 -4.65
N ILE A 75 13.78 -9.05 -3.95
CA ILE A 75 13.84 -9.35 -2.50
C ILE A 75 14.87 -10.44 -2.20
N ARG A 76 14.89 -11.55 -2.98
CA ARG A 76 15.91 -12.62 -2.82
C ARG A 76 17.33 -12.09 -2.98
N ASN A 77 17.53 -11.22 -3.97
CA ASN A 77 18.85 -10.65 -4.28
C ASN A 77 19.31 -9.60 -3.26
N ALA A 78 18.38 -8.99 -2.52
CA ALA A 78 18.69 -8.07 -1.41
C ALA A 78 19.38 -8.80 -0.23
N GLY A 79 19.21 -10.12 -0.10
CA GLY A 79 19.81 -10.92 0.97
C GLY A 79 19.08 -10.75 2.30
N ASP A 80 19.84 -10.60 3.39
CA ASP A 80 19.26 -10.41 4.71
C ASP A 80 18.67 -8.97 4.82
N ILE A 81 17.34 -8.89 4.98
CA ILE A 81 16.62 -7.63 5.10
C ILE A 81 15.92 -7.54 6.46
N ASP A 82 15.85 -6.34 7.02
CA ASP A 82 15.19 -6.09 8.31
C ASP A 82 13.68 -5.81 8.17
N GLY A 83 13.21 -5.49 6.96
CA GLY A 83 11.79 -5.23 6.70
C GLY A 83 11.49 -4.91 5.23
N VAL A 84 10.21 -4.84 4.91
CA VAL A 84 9.70 -4.58 3.55
C VAL A 84 8.73 -3.41 3.57
N LEU A 85 8.91 -2.46 2.63
CA LEU A 85 7.97 -1.38 2.31
C LEU A 85 7.36 -1.65 0.94
N LEU A 86 6.04 -1.66 0.85
CA LEU A 86 5.31 -1.84 -0.41
C LEU A 86 4.41 -0.64 -0.70
N GLU A 87 4.45 -0.13 -1.91
CA GLU A 87 3.44 0.78 -2.46
C GLU A 87 2.50 -0.05 -3.33
N LEU A 88 1.26 -0.21 -2.88
CA LEU A 88 0.21 -0.96 -3.56
C LEU A 88 -1.01 -0.07 -3.77
N HIS A 89 -1.86 -0.38 -4.75
CA HIS A 89 -3.10 0.35 -4.93
C HIS A 89 -4.17 -0.12 -3.93
N GLY A 90 -4.41 -1.41 -3.86
CA GLY A 90 -5.45 -2.00 -3.00
C GLY A 90 -6.75 -2.34 -3.73
N SER A 91 -6.77 -2.22 -5.06
CA SER A 91 -7.95 -2.58 -5.89
C SER A 91 -7.56 -3.24 -7.21
N MET A 92 -6.41 -3.88 -7.24
CA MET A 92 -5.89 -4.54 -8.43
C MET A 92 -6.57 -5.90 -8.63
N VAL A 93 -7.30 -6.01 -9.73
CA VAL A 93 -7.90 -7.26 -10.19
C VAL A 93 -7.02 -7.88 -11.27
N ILE A 94 -6.79 -9.16 -11.17
CA ILE A 94 -6.00 -9.95 -12.12
C ILE A 94 -6.95 -10.93 -12.82
N GLU A 95 -6.64 -11.33 -14.00
CA GLU A 95 -7.37 -12.38 -14.69
C GLU A 95 -7.44 -13.66 -13.85
N ASN A 96 -8.65 -14.04 -13.45
CA ASN A 96 -8.97 -15.17 -12.55
C ASN A 96 -8.41 -15.01 -11.10
N LEU A 97 -8.20 -13.78 -10.65
CA LEU A 97 -7.78 -13.49 -9.27
C LEU A 97 -8.34 -12.13 -8.84
N ASP A 98 -9.24 -12.14 -7.87
CA ASP A 98 -9.97 -10.95 -7.42
C ASP A 98 -9.14 -10.01 -6.53
N ASP A 99 -8.18 -10.54 -5.75
CA ASP A 99 -7.33 -9.81 -4.81
C ASP A 99 -5.85 -9.95 -5.21
N GLY A 100 -5.39 -9.04 -6.08
CA GLY A 100 -4.01 -8.99 -6.55
C GLY A 100 -3.03 -8.60 -5.45
N GLU A 101 -3.40 -7.65 -4.61
CA GLU A 101 -2.56 -7.16 -3.52
C GLU A 101 -2.43 -8.18 -2.38
N GLY A 102 -3.52 -8.83 -1.99
CA GLY A 102 -3.46 -9.93 -1.01
C GLY A 102 -2.58 -11.07 -1.50
N TYR A 103 -2.60 -11.36 -2.81
CA TYR A 103 -1.72 -12.36 -3.41
C TYR A 103 -0.24 -11.92 -3.37
N ILE A 104 0.07 -10.65 -3.69
CA ILE A 104 1.43 -10.10 -3.59
C ILE A 104 1.93 -10.21 -2.15
N LEU A 105 1.14 -9.74 -1.18
CA LEU A 105 1.50 -9.77 0.23
C LEU A 105 1.74 -11.20 0.73
N SER A 106 0.92 -12.17 0.31
CA SER A 106 1.12 -13.58 0.62
C SER A 106 2.43 -14.11 0.03
N ALA A 107 2.71 -13.82 -1.23
CA ALA A 107 3.93 -14.28 -1.88
C ALA A 107 5.20 -13.68 -1.25
N VAL A 108 5.15 -12.40 -0.86
CA VAL A 108 6.23 -11.75 -0.11
C VAL A 108 6.38 -12.40 1.26
N ARG A 109 5.29 -12.62 2.01
CA ARG A 109 5.31 -13.26 3.32
C ARG A 109 5.87 -14.67 3.27
N ASP A 110 5.49 -15.46 2.26
CA ASP A 110 6.02 -16.82 2.06
C ASP A 110 7.53 -16.81 1.81
N LEU A 111 8.04 -15.78 1.13
CA LEU A 111 9.47 -15.65 0.84
C LEU A 111 10.29 -15.23 2.07
N ILE A 112 9.84 -14.20 2.81
CA ILE A 112 10.62 -13.60 3.91
C ILE A 112 10.33 -14.23 5.28
N GLY A 113 9.30 -15.05 5.39
CA GLY A 113 8.88 -15.66 6.64
C GLY A 113 8.07 -14.72 7.57
N PRO A 114 7.65 -15.23 8.73
CA PRO A 114 6.70 -14.52 9.59
C PRO A 114 7.31 -13.41 10.46
N ASN A 115 8.63 -13.31 10.54
CA ASN A 115 9.32 -12.42 11.50
C ASN A 115 9.79 -11.10 10.89
N THR A 116 9.96 -11.03 9.58
CA THR A 116 10.36 -9.81 8.87
C THR A 116 9.12 -8.94 8.65
N PRO A 117 9.06 -7.70 9.20
CA PRO A 117 7.87 -6.86 9.08
C PRO A 117 7.62 -6.38 7.66
N VAL A 118 6.34 -6.34 7.28
CA VAL A 118 5.84 -5.81 6.02
C VAL A 118 4.90 -4.67 6.31
N VAL A 119 5.24 -3.47 5.84
CA VAL A 119 4.37 -2.29 5.89
C VAL A 119 3.99 -1.91 4.46
N ALA A 120 2.70 -1.86 4.18
CA ALA A 120 2.21 -1.50 2.85
C ALA A 120 1.37 -0.22 2.87
N GLN A 121 1.61 0.65 1.89
CA GLN A 121 0.81 1.84 1.62
C GLN A 121 -0.26 1.49 0.58
N LEU A 122 -1.50 1.94 0.82
CA LEU A 122 -2.64 1.75 -0.07
C LEU A 122 -3.24 3.08 -0.53
N ASP A 123 -3.89 3.06 -1.69
CA ASP A 123 -4.71 4.16 -2.19
C ASP A 123 -5.99 4.32 -1.35
N ILE A 124 -6.56 5.52 -1.31
CA ILE A 124 -7.85 5.77 -0.65
C ILE A 124 -9.01 4.98 -1.29
N HIS A 125 -8.86 4.63 -2.58
CA HIS A 125 -9.86 3.83 -3.34
C HIS A 125 -9.60 2.33 -3.24
N SER A 126 -9.03 1.84 -2.16
CA SER A 126 -8.78 0.42 -1.98
C SER A 126 -10.03 -0.37 -1.57
N ASN A 127 -10.09 -1.64 -2.01
CA ASN A 127 -11.03 -2.67 -1.55
C ASN A 127 -10.24 -3.60 -0.63
N VAL A 128 -10.14 -3.23 0.64
CA VAL A 128 -9.24 -3.91 1.58
C VAL A 128 -9.80 -5.27 1.96
N SER A 129 -9.07 -6.32 1.61
CA SER A 129 -9.42 -7.70 1.93
C SER A 129 -8.90 -8.13 3.32
N HIS A 130 -9.49 -9.18 3.87
CA HIS A 130 -8.94 -9.83 5.07
C HIS A 130 -7.55 -10.41 4.82
N GLN A 131 -7.28 -10.90 3.60
CA GLN A 131 -5.97 -11.43 3.23
C GLN A 131 -4.88 -10.37 3.29
N MET A 132 -5.16 -9.14 2.82
CA MET A 132 -4.21 -8.03 2.95
C MET A 132 -3.85 -7.76 4.41
N VAL A 133 -4.86 -7.75 5.30
CA VAL A 133 -4.68 -7.50 6.74
C VAL A 133 -3.91 -8.63 7.43
N GLU A 134 -4.14 -9.88 7.03
CA GLU A 134 -3.46 -11.04 7.61
C GLU A 134 -1.99 -11.16 7.18
N MET A 135 -1.65 -10.69 5.97
CA MET A 135 -0.31 -10.88 5.39
C MET A 135 0.63 -9.69 5.63
N ALA A 136 0.10 -8.49 5.84
CA ALA A 136 0.87 -7.31 6.23
C ALA A 136 0.90 -7.15 7.76
N ASP A 137 1.98 -6.60 8.30
CA ASP A 137 2.01 -6.18 9.70
C ASP A 137 1.29 -4.84 9.89
N VAL A 138 1.39 -3.95 8.90
CA VAL A 138 0.70 -2.65 8.89
C VAL A 138 0.28 -2.28 7.48
N LEU A 139 -0.96 -1.82 7.36
CA LEU A 139 -1.48 -1.15 6.17
C LEU A 139 -1.73 0.33 6.49
N ILE A 140 -1.30 1.23 5.62
CA ILE A 140 -1.50 2.68 5.75
C ILE A 140 -2.14 3.20 4.46
N GLY A 141 -3.35 3.70 4.54
CA GLY A 141 -4.07 4.29 3.41
C GLY A 141 -3.77 5.78 3.22
N ARG A 142 -3.97 6.30 2.01
CA ARG A 142 -4.06 7.73 1.77
C ARG A 142 -5.32 8.29 2.42
N GLU A 143 -5.27 9.53 2.88
CA GLU A 143 -6.39 10.20 3.57
C GLU A 143 -7.00 11.33 2.76
N SER A 144 -6.34 11.77 1.72
CA SER A 144 -6.81 12.90 0.92
C SER A 144 -7.34 12.47 -0.44
N TYR A 145 -8.45 13.08 -0.84
CA TYR A 145 -8.91 13.10 -2.21
C TYR A 145 -9.35 14.53 -2.59
N PRO A 146 -8.78 15.20 -3.60
CA PRO A 146 -7.66 14.73 -4.45
C PRO A 146 -6.39 14.38 -3.66
N GLU A 147 -5.64 13.42 -4.15
CA GLU A 147 -4.49 12.81 -3.48
C GLU A 147 -3.28 13.73 -3.44
N VAL A 148 -3.06 14.38 -2.31
CA VAL A 148 -1.95 15.31 -2.09
C VAL A 148 -0.98 14.84 -1.00
N ASP A 149 -1.33 13.79 -0.27
CA ASP A 149 -0.63 13.27 0.91
C ASP A 149 0.22 12.01 0.64
N MET A 150 0.49 11.69 -0.62
CA MET A 150 1.18 10.45 -1.00
C MET A 150 2.54 10.28 -0.33
N ALA A 151 3.45 11.26 -0.45
CA ALA A 151 4.76 11.18 0.18
C ALA A 151 4.69 11.26 1.72
N PRO A 152 3.86 12.12 2.35
CA PRO A 152 3.60 12.02 3.79
C PRO A 152 3.19 10.63 4.28
N ARG A 153 2.25 9.96 3.60
CA ARG A 153 1.84 8.58 3.97
C ARG A 153 2.95 7.55 3.75
N GLY A 154 3.77 7.74 2.70
CA GLY A 154 4.98 6.92 2.50
C GLY A 154 6.00 7.10 3.63
N ARG A 155 6.26 8.33 4.10
CA ARG A 155 7.12 8.57 5.26
C ARG A 155 6.59 7.89 6.51
N GLU A 156 5.31 7.98 6.76
CA GLU A 156 4.67 7.30 7.90
C GLU A 156 4.87 5.78 7.85
N CYS A 157 4.79 5.16 6.68
CA CYS A 157 5.14 3.73 6.52
C CYS A 157 6.58 3.46 6.97
N ALA A 158 7.53 4.32 6.57
CA ALA A 158 8.92 4.19 6.99
C ALA A 158 9.10 4.42 8.50
N ASP A 159 8.41 5.42 9.08
CA ASP A 159 8.43 5.70 10.51
C ASP A 159 7.93 4.50 11.32
N VAL A 160 6.80 3.92 10.92
CA VAL A 160 6.20 2.74 11.58
C VAL A 160 7.12 1.53 11.43
N LEU A 161 7.69 1.28 10.25
CA LEU A 161 8.63 0.17 10.04
C LEU A 161 9.85 0.31 10.96
N VAL A 162 10.42 1.50 11.10
CA VAL A 162 11.55 1.77 12.01
C VAL A 162 11.17 1.51 13.46
N ARG A 163 9.97 1.91 13.90
CA ARG A 163 9.46 1.62 15.25
C ARG A 163 9.33 0.12 15.50
N ILE A 164 8.86 -0.65 14.52
CA ILE A 164 8.79 -2.12 14.63
C ILE A 164 10.20 -2.70 14.82
N ILE A 165 11.15 -2.30 13.97
CA ILE A 165 12.50 -2.89 13.92
C ILE A 165 13.36 -2.42 15.12
N ARG A 166 13.36 -1.13 15.44
CA ARG A 166 14.30 -0.55 16.41
C ARG A 166 13.74 -0.36 17.82
N GLU A 167 12.41 -0.13 17.93
CA GLU A 167 11.75 0.17 19.20
C GLU A 167 10.94 -1.03 19.73
N GLY A 168 10.80 -2.08 18.92
CA GLY A 168 10.09 -3.29 19.31
C GLY A 168 8.57 -3.12 19.33
N LEU A 169 8.02 -2.16 18.55
CA LEU A 169 6.59 -2.03 18.35
C LEU A 169 6.03 -3.36 17.83
N ARG A 170 4.92 -3.79 18.41
CA ARG A 170 4.18 -4.98 17.95
C ARG A 170 2.78 -4.57 17.53
N PRO A 171 2.60 -4.24 16.25
CA PRO A 171 1.32 -3.77 15.77
C PRO A 171 0.28 -4.89 15.75
N THR A 172 -0.95 -4.52 16.02
CA THR A 172 -2.13 -5.35 15.76
C THR A 172 -3.10 -4.54 14.93
N MET A 173 -3.61 -5.11 13.85
CA MET A 173 -4.50 -4.45 12.92
C MET A 173 -5.90 -5.06 12.97
N ALA A 174 -6.92 -4.20 12.98
CA ALA A 174 -8.32 -4.59 12.88
C ALA A 174 -8.94 -3.93 11.66
N LEU A 175 -9.71 -4.70 10.89
CA LEU A 175 -10.46 -4.28 9.71
C LEU A 175 -11.95 -4.35 9.99
N HIS A 176 -12.69 -3.32 9.60
CA HIS A 176 -14.14 -3.36 9.51
C HIS A 176 -14.58 -2.96 8.10
N GLN A 177 -15.12 -3.91 7.36
CA GLN A 177 -15.74 -3.68 6.05
C GLN A 177 -17.16 -3.16 6.24
N ILE A 178 -17.46 -2.02 5.64
CA ILE A 178 -18.76 -1.37 5.73
C ILE A 178 -19.60 -1.82 4.53
N PRO A 179 -20.83 -2.29 4.69
CA PRO A 179 -21.68 -2.71 3.58
C PRO A 179 -22.19 -1.48 2.78
N MET A 180 -21.25 -0.71 2.27
CA MET A 180 -21.50 0.52 1.53
C MET A 180 -20.52 0.64 0.37
N MET A 181 -21.05 0.81 -0.82
CA MET A 181 -20.29 1.10 -2.01
C MET A 181 -20.30 2.61 -2.23
N TRP A 182 -19.12 3.23 -2.12
CA TRP A 182 -19.00 4.68 -2.27
C TRP A 182 -18.45 5.04 -3.66
N GLY A 183 -18.80 6.22 -4.15
CA GLY A 183 -18.26 6.72 -5.41
C GLY A 183 -16.83 7.22 -5.25
N MET A 184 -16.03 7.15 -6.31
CA MET A 184 -14.61 7.56 -6.31
C MET A 184 -14.38 9.08 -6.17
N ASN A 185 -15.43 9.87 -6.08
CA ASN A 185 -15.37 11.33 -6.04
C ASN A 185 -15.62 11.93 -4.64
N GLN A 186 -15.33 11.16 -3.60
CA GLN A 186 -15.51 11.60 -2.21
C GLN A 186 -14.38 12.52 -1.77
N VAL A 187 -14.55 13.82 -2.01
CA VAL A 187 -13.56 14.84 -1.64
C VAL A 187 -13.46 14.96 -0.12
N THR A 188 -12.27 14.71 0.42
CA THR A 188 -12.02 14.66 1.86
C THR A 188 -12.00 16.04 2.54
N ALA A 189 -11.93 17.12 1.77
CA ALA A 189 -12.09 18.48 2.28
C ALA A 189 -13.55 18.91 2.50
N HIS A 190 -14.52 18.08 2.11
CA HIS A 190 -15.96 18.37 2.20
C HIS A 190 -16.72 17.27 2.93
N SER A 191 -17.86 17.66 3.54
CA SER A 191 -18.81 16.73 4.16
C SER A 191 -19.35 15.73 3.12
N PRO A 192 -19.53 14.45 3.47
CA PRO A 192 -19.36 13.85 4.80
C PRO A 192 -17.95 13.33 5.09
N MET A 193 -17.04 13.28 4.10
CA MET A 193 -15.69 12.71 4.28
C MET A 193 -14.84 13.54 5.24
N LYS A 194 -15.02 14.87 5.25
CA LYS A 194 -14.26 15.73 6.16
C LYS A 194 -14.45 15.30 7.61
N GLU A 195 -15.69 15.10 8.05
CA GLU A 195 -15.99 14.68 9.42
C GLU A 195 -15.48 13.28 9.72
N ALA A 196 -15.47 12.37 8.73
CA ALA A 196 -14.92 11.03 8.87
C ALA A 196 -13.40 11.07 9.09
N ILE A 197 -12.67 11.90 8.32
CA ILE A 197 -11.22 12.08 8.49
C ILE A 197 -10.92 12.80 9.83
N GLU A 198 -11.69 13.81 10.22
CA GLU A 198 -11.52 14.48 11.52
C GLU A 198 -11.71 13.49 12.68
N GLU A 199 -12.67 12.57 12.58
CA GLU A 199 -12.88 11.51 13.59
C GLU A 199 -11.74 10.48 13.56
N LEU A 200 -11.22 10.12 12.38
CA LEU A 200 -10.05 9.27 12.26
C LEU A 200 -8.86 9.86 13.00
N HIS A 201 -8.53 11.13 12.76
CA HIS A 201 -7.43 11.83 13.44
C HIS A 201 -7.64 11.92 14.96
N ARG A 202 -8.91 12.07 15.41
CA ARG A 202 -9.23 12.00 16.83
C ARG A 202 -8.94 10.62 17.41
N ILE A 203 -9.25 9.54 16.69
CA ILE A 203 -8.93 8.16 17.10
C ILE A 203 -7.43 7.95 17.13
N GLU A 204 -6.70 8.40 16.13
CA GLU A 204 -5.22 8.29 16.08
C GLU A 204 -4.53 9.00 17.24
N SER A 205 -5.15 10.06 17.78
CA SER A 205 -4.62 10.75 18.97
C SER A 205 -4.80 9.98 20.29
N LEU A 206 -5.51 8.85 20.29
CA LEU A 206 -5.72 8.04 21.49
C LEU A 206 -4.46 7.23 21.84
N PRO A 207 -4.17 7.03 23.14
CA PRO A 207 -3.03 6.21 23.56
C PRO A 207 -3.13 4.79 22.99
N GLY A 208 -2.01 4.28 22.48
CA GLY A 208 -1.93 2.93 21.92
C GLY A 208 -2.42 2.80 20.48
N VAL A 209 -2.93 3.85 19.85
CA VAL A 209 -3.20 3.86 18.42
C VAL A 209 -1.92 4.26 17.66
N VAL A 210 -1.57 3.48 16.67
CA VAL A 210 -0.38 3.71 15.82
C VAL A 210 -0.75 4.53 14.60
N CYS A 211 -1.77 4.10 13.87
CA CYS A 211 -2.34 4.79 12.71
C CYS A 211 -3.74 4.24 12.40
N GLY A 212 -4.46 4.94 11.56
CA GLY A 212 -5.75 4.50 11.05
C GLY A 212 -5.93 4.87 9.58
N SER A 213 -6.93 4.27 8.94
CA SER A 213 -7.23 4.57 7.53
C SER A 213 -8.70 4.32 7.21
N ILE A 214 -9.23 5.12 6.29
CA ILE A 214 -10.55 4.94 5.69
C ILE A 214 -10.36 4.70 4.21
N ALA A 215 -10.76 3.53 3.72
CA ALA A 215 -10.83 3.24 2.30
C ALA A 215 -12.24 3.49 1.77
N THR A 216 -12.37 4.26 0.71
CA THR A 216 -13.66 4.61 0.11
C THR A 216 -14.19 3.59 -0.89
N CYS A 217 -13.38 2.60 -1.23
CA CYS A 217 -13.54 1.55 -2.23
C CYS A 217 -13.36 2.01 -3.70
N PHE A 218 -13.13 1.02 -4.56
CA PHE A 218 -13.13 1.17 -6.01
C PHE A 218 -14.28 0.38 -6.62
N PRO A 219 -15.46 1.00 -6.86
CA PRO A 219 -16.68 0.28 -7.23
C PRO A 219 -16.60 -0.48 -8.55
N LEU A 220 -15.69 -0.09 -9.44
CA LEU A 220 -15.55 -0.68 -10.76
C LEU A 220 -14.76 -2.01 -10.77
N ALA A 221 -14.16 -2.39 -9.64
CA ALA A 221 -13.42 -3.63 -9.54
C ALA A 221 -14.33 -4.86 -9.51
N ASP A 222 -15.56 -4.75 -8.97
CA ASP A 222 -16.56 -5.82 -8.89
C ASP A 222 -16.02 -7.14 -8.29
N VAL A 223 -15.43 -7.02 -7.11
CA VAL A 223 -14.80 -8.13 -6.36
C VAL A 223 -15.57 -8.46 -5.08
N PRO A 224 -15.37 -9.64 -4.47
CA PRO A 224 -16.07 -10.03 -3.24
C PRO A 224 -15.87 -9.07 -2.06
N ASP A 225 -14.66 -8.50 -1.91
CA ASP A 225 -14.31 -7.55 -0.83
C ASP A 225 -14.63 -6.09 -1.19
N LEU A 226 -15.48 -5.88 -2.19
CA LEU A 226 -15.91 -4.54 -2.59
C LEU A 226 -16.66 -3.84 -1.47
N GLY A 227 -16.20 -2.65 -1.10
CA GLY A 227 -16.89 -1.78 -0.15
C GLY A 227 -15.95 -0.85 0.58
N ALA A 228 -16.54 0.19 1.18
CA ALA A 228 -15.79 1.06 2.07
C ALA A 228 -15.32 0.29 3.31
N SER A 229 -14.18 0.65 3.83
CA SER A 229 -13.64 0.00 5.03
C SER A 229 -12.88 0.98 5.92
N VAL A 230 -12.78 0.61 7.19
CA VAL A 230 -11.94 1.28 8.17
C VAL A 230 -11.00 0.24 8.76
N TYR A 231 -9.73 0.57 8.86
CA TYR A 231 -8.76 -0.28 9.54
C TYR A 231 -7.88 0.56 10.45
N ILE A 232 -7.64 0.02 11.64
CA ILE A 232 -6.90 0.69 12.72
C ILE A 232 -5.77 -0.21 13.17
N VAL A 233 -4.61 0.38 13.36
CA VAL A 233 -3.41 -0.27 13.89
C VAL A 233 -3.17 0.22 15.32
N THR A 234 -2.97 -0.70 16.24
CA THR A 234 -2.71 -0.42 17.65
C THR A 234 -1.43 -1.09 18.12
N GLU A 235 -0.85 -0.56 19.21
CA GLU A 235 0.20 -1.25 19.98
C GLU A 235 -0.42 -2.38 20.83
N ASN A 236 0.29 -3.50 20.93
CA ASN A 236 -0.02 -4.56 21.89
C ASN A 236 0.64 -4.32 23.25
#